data_3428695a54496c34a41081217d967e7f
#
_entry.id   3428695a54496c34a41081217d967e7f
#
_cell.length_a   1.000
_cell.length_b   1.000
_cell.length_c   1.000
_cell.angle_alpha   90.00
_cell.angle_beta   90.00
_cell.angle_gamma   90.00
#
_symmetry.space_group_name_H-M   'P 1'
#
loop_
_entity.id
_entity.type
_entity.pdbx_description
1 polymer ?
#
loop_
_entity_poly.entity_id
_entity_poly.type
_entity_poly.pdbx_seq_one_letter_code
_entity_poly.pdbx_strand_id
1 'polypeptide(L)'
;YRPILFASEHYHLYQPLTFRKLAKALGIEANAGAEAQNLRLKEGSLAYPLAPLRVEPPSAPLNVVWLVAESLRFDMLDPQIMPRLWDFSNDALRLEKHYSGGNLTQMGVFSMFYGLYGNNWFQMHAARRAPVLMDVLQQQHYQFSLNTSQRFTYPAFDKTIFANMRPQDMHALEAGAPPWQRDAQNIDDILSFID
;
A
#
# COMPACT_ATOMS: atom_id res chain seq x y z
N TYR A 1 0.34 -3.17 29.12
CA TYR A 1 0.96 -2.48 27.98
C TYR A 1 0.82 -3.25 26.67
N ARG A 2 1.01 -4.60 26.67
CA ARG A 2 0.86 -5.48 25.49
C ARG A 2 -0.53 -5.49 24.87
N PRO A 3 -1.63 -5.59 25.64
CA PRO A 3 -2.98 -5.51 25.11
C PRO A 3 -3.26 -4.19 24.37
N ILE A 4 -2.67 -3.10 24.83
CA ILE A 4 -2.82 -1.77 24.24
C ILE A 4 -2.14 -1.70 22.86
N LEU A 5 -0.92 -2.23 22.73
CA LEU A 5 -0.21 -2.27 21.45
C LEU A 5 -0.91 -3.18 20.43
N PHE A 6 -1.45 -4.31 20.88
CA PHE A 6 -2.24 -5.19 20.03
C PHE A 6 -3.55 -4.53 19.56
N ALA A 7 -4.22 -3.81 20.44
CA ALA A 7 -5.44 -3.09 20.11
C ALA A 7 -5.22 -2.03 19.02
N SER A 8 -4.05 -1.34 19.01
CA SER A 8 -3.76 -0.31 18.00
C SER A 8 -3.70 -0.83 16.56
N GLU A 9 -3.47 -2.13 16.37
CA GLU A 9 -3.44 -2.77 15.05
C GLU A 9 -4.82 -3.15 14.54
N HIS A 10 -5.79 -3.30 15.46
CA HIS A 10 -7.16 -3.72 15.16
C HIS A 10 -8.15 -2.55 15.12
N TYR A 11 -7.81 -1.44 15.76
CA TYR A 11 -8.65 -0.25 15.81
C TYR A 11 -7.99 0.91 15.06
N HIS A 12 -8.48 1.25 13.90
CA HIS A 12 -7.88 2.22 12.98
C HIS A 12 -7.66 3.62 13.57
N LEU A 13 -8.49 4.02 14.52
CA LEU A 13 -8.40 5.34 15.17
C LEU A 13 -7.59 5.32 16.48
N TYR A 14 -7.10 4.15 16.89
CA TYR A 14 -6.37 4.02 18.14
C TYR A 14 -4.87 4.15 17.91
N GLN A 15 -4.27 5.21 18.40
CA GLN A 15 -2.81 5.40 18.39
C GLN A 15 -2.27 5.39 19.82
N PRO A 16 -1.53 4.36 20.23
CA PRO A 16 -0.91 4.33 21.54
C PRO A 16 0.22 5.36 21.62
N LEU A 17 0.28 6.10 22.71
CA LEU A 17 1.42 6.92 23.02
C LEU A 17 2.62 6.01 23.30
N THR A 18 3.67 6.12 22.48
CA THR A 18 4.89 5.33 22.63
C THR A 18 6.03 6.22 23.11
N PHE A 19 6.49 5.99 24.31
CA PHE A 19 7.64 6.68 24.92
C PHE A 19 8.93 5.87 24.74
N ARG A 20 9.22 5.41 23.53
CA ARG A 20 10.39 4.54 23.27
C ARG A 20 11.72 5.15 23.75
N LYS A 21 11.92 6.44 23.57
CA LYS A 21 13.12 7.14 24.02
C LYS A 21 13.22 7.20 25.54
N LEU A 22 12.08 7.44 26.21
CA LEU A 22 12.01 7.47 27.67
C LEU A 22 12.17 6.06 28.26
N ALA A 23 11.52 5.05 27.69
CA ALA A 23 11.67 3.66 28.12
C ALA A 23 13.13 3.20 28.02
N LYS A 24 13.82 3.53 26.92
CA LYS A 24 15.24 3.23 26.74
C LYS A 24 16.13 3.96 27.78
N ALA A 25 15.82 5.23 28.07
CA ALA A 25 16.54 6.01 29.10
C ALA A 25 16.36 5.46 30.52
N LEU A 26 15.22 4.80 30.79
CA LEU A 26 14.89 4.15 32.06
C LEU A 26 15.33 2.68 32.13
N GLY A 27 16.08 2.19 31.14
CA GLY A 27 16.54 0.79 31.10
C GLY A 27 15.43 -0.24 30.89
N ILE A 28 14.24 0.17 30.47
CA ILE A 28 13.12 -0.73 30.18
C ILE A 28 13.29 -1.27 28.75
N GLU A 29 13.80 -2.49 28.63
CA GLU A 29 13.85 -3.17 27.34
C GLU A 29 12.44 -3.51 26.85
N ALA A 30 12.01 -2.83 25.79
CA ALA A 30 10.76 -3.13 25.12
C ALA A 30 10.94 -4.33 24.18
N ASN A 31 10.99 -5.54 24.72
CA ASN A 31 10.98 -6.80 23.94
C ASN A 31 9.62 -7.09 23.27
N ALA A 32 8.83 -6.05 23.02
CA ALA A 32 7.48 -6.18 22.45
C ALA A 32 7.46 -6.67 20.99
N GLY A 33 8.59 -6.59 20.27
CA GLY A 33 8.63 -6.93 18.83
C GLY A 33 8.54 -8.43 18.54
N ALA A 34 9.26 -9.26 19.27
CA ALA A 34 9.33 -10.70 18.97
C ALA A 34 8.08 -11.48 19.38
N GLU A 35 7.47 -11.13 20.52
CA GLU A 35 6.24 -11.82 20.97
C GLU A 35 4.97 -11.29 20.27
N ALA A 36 4.92 -10.01 19.90
CA ALA A 36 3.86 -9.50 19.02
C ALA A 36 3.92 -10.18 17.66
N GLN A 37 5.12 -10.42 17.11
CA GLN A 37 5.32 -11.20 15.90
C GLN A 37 4.85 -12.66 16.05
N ASN A 38 5.11 -13.30 17.18
CA ASN A 38 4.66 -14.68 17.44
C ASN A 38 3.15 -14.80 17.67
N LEU A 39 2.49 -13.77 18.21
CA LEU A 39 1.00 -13.72 18.27
C LEU A 39 0.36 -13.50 16.89
N ARG A 40 1.08 -12.89 15.96
CA ARG A 40 0.65 -12.64 14.58
C ARG A 40 0.72 -13.90 13.70
N LEU A 41 1.55 -14.84 14.07
CA LEU A 41 1.82 -16.07 13.29
C LEU A 41 1.00 -17.28 13.76
N LYS A 42 -0.04 -17.10 14.59
CA LYS A 42 -0.99 -18.18 14.82
C LYS A 42 -1.70 -18.47 13.50
N GLU A 43 -1.27 -19.54 12.92
CA GLU A 43 -1.66 -20.21 11.69
C GLU A 43 -3.18 -20.39 11.56
N GLY A 44 -3.84 -19.34 11.11
CA GLY A 44 -5.04 -19.53 10.33
C GLY A 44 -4.62 -19.31 8.89
N SER A 45 -4.57 -20.33 8.09
CA SER A 45 -4.33 -20.17 6.66
C SER A 45 -5.45 -19.29 6.11
N LEU A 46 -5.17 -18.01 5.89
CA LEU A 46 -6.12 -17.13 5.25
C LEU A 46 -6.34 -17.66 3.84
N ALA A 47 -7.51 -18.26 3.58
CA ALA A 47 -7.89 -18.68 2.25
C ALA A 47 -8.19 -17.41 1.42
N TYR A 48 -7.25 -17.04 0.55
CA TYR A 48 -7.36 -15.87 -0.32
C TYR A 48 -6.79 -16.19 -1.71
N PRO A 49 -7.63 -16.11 -2.75
CA PRO A 49 -9.10 -15.98 -2.70
C PRO A 49 -9.76 -17.25 -2.14
N LEU A 50 -11.00 -17.13 -1.66
CA LEU A 50 -11.79 -18.27 -1.15
C LEU A 50 -12.05 -19.32 -2.25
N ALA A 51 -12.16 -18.87 -3.50
CA ALA A 51 -12.28 -19.71 -4.68
C ALA A 51 -11.54 -19.04 -5.85
N PRO A 52 -11.02 -19.80 -6.81
CA PRO A 52 -10.42 -19.25 -8.02
C PRO A 52 -11.38 -18.32 -8.73
N LEU A 53 -10.94 -17.11 -9.03
CA LEU A 53 -11.71 -16.15 -9.81
C LEU A 53 -11.62 -16.51 -11.29
N ARG A 54 -12.78 -16.54 -11.93
CA ARG A 54 -12.90 -16.59 -13.40
C ARG A 54 -13.43 -15.23 -13.84
N VAL A 55 -12.57 -14.44 -14.45
CA VAL A 55 -12.92 -13.12 -14.96
C VAL A 55 -12.83 -13.18 -16.48
N GLU A 56 -13.95 -12.97 -17.15
CA GLU A 56 -13.96 -12.87 -18.59
C GLU A 56 -13.27 -11.55 -19.01
N PRO A 57 -12.37 -11.60 -20.00
CA PRO A 57 -11.73 -10.39 -20.48
C PRO A 57 -12.77 -9.46 -21.10
N PRO A 58 -12.69 -8.16 -20.87
CA PRO A 58 -13.59 -7.20 -21.50
C PRO A 58 -13.34 -7.16 -23.02
N SER A 59 -14.40 -6.93 -23.80
CA SER A 59 -14.31 -6.80 -25.26
C SER A 59 -13.42 -5.63 -25.71
N ALA A 60 -13.31 -4.60 -24.86
CA ALA A 60 -12.44 -3.44 -25.04
C ALA A 60 -11.72 -3.16 -23.69
N PRO A 61 -10.51 -3.70 -23.49
CA PRO A 61 -9.77 -3.45 -22.26
C PRO A 61 -9.36 -1.98 -22.16
N LEU A 62 -9.53 -1.39 -20.97
CA LEU A 62 -9.12 -0.03 -20.68
C LEU A 62 -7.71 -0.04 -20.11
N ASN A 63 -6.92 0.98 -20.45
CA ASN A 63 -5.70 1.28 -19.73
C ASN A 63 -6.03 1.76 -18.31
N VAL A 64 -5.25 1.32 -17.34
CA VAL A 64 -5.43 1.68 -15.92
C VAL A 64 -4.18 2.42 -15.45
N VAL A 65 -4.35 3.68 -15.06
CA VAL A 65 -3.31 4.47 -14.42
C VAL A 65 -3.68 4.66 -12.96
N TRP A 66 -2.82 4.19 -12.05
CA TRP A 66 -3.07 4.26 -10.62
C TRP A 66 -2.02 5.16 -9.95
N LEU A 67 -2.41 6.40 -9.65
CA LEU A 67 -1.56 7.36 -8.97
C LEU A 67 -1.86 7.36 -7.47
N VAL A 68 -0.88 7.01 -6.66
CA VAL A 68 -1.01 6.95 -5.20
C VAL A 68 -0.10 7.99 -4.56
N ALA A 69 -0.69 9.00 -3.95
CA ALA A 69 0.02 9.99 -3.14
C ALA A 69 -0.04 9.57 -1.66
N GLU A 70 1.08 9.10 -1.13
CA GLU A 70 1.20 8.67 0.26
C GLU A 70 1.11 9.86 1.21
N SER A 71 0.44 9.70 2.35
CA SER A 71 0.22 10.75 3.37
C SER A 71 -0.53 12.00 2.89
N LEU A 72 -1.16 11.98 1.73
CA LEU A 72 -2.00 13.08 1.27
C LEU A 72 -3.26 13.16 2.14
N ARG A 73 -3.46 14.32 2.78
CA ARG A 73 -4.65 14.58 3.60
C ARG A 73 -5.84 14.88 2.70
N PHE A 74 -7.03 14.45 3.13
CA PHE A 74 -8.29 14.69 2.41
C PHE A 74 -8.56 16.18 2.13
N ASP A 75 -8.26 17.06 3.09
CA ASP A 75 -8.47 18.50 3.00
C ASP A 75 -7.45 19.24 2.11
N MET A 76 -6.43 18.55 1.60
CA MET A 76 -5.50 19.12 0.61
C MET A 76 -6.11 19.24 -0.79
N LEU A 77 -7.18 18.49 -1.10
CA LEU A 77 -7.92 18.66 -2.35
C LEU A 77 -8.78 19.94 -2.26
N ASP A 78 -8.15 21.05 -2.46
CA ASP A 78 -8.68 22.40 -2.33
C ASP A 78 -8.25 23.25 -3.54
N PRO A 79 -9.11 24.13 -4.08
CA PRO A 79 -8.79 24.91 -5.28
C PRO A 79 -7.62 25.88 -5.13
N GLN A 80 -7.28 26.27 -3.90
CA GLN A 80 -6.13 27.14 -3.63
C GLN A 80 -4.83 26.35 -3.43
N ILE A 81 -4.93 25.10 -2.91
CA ILE A 81 -3.78 24.24 -2.60
C ILE A 81 -3.39 23.40 -3.81
N MET A 82 -4.37 22.75 -4.44
CA MET A 82 -4.17 21.82 -5.56
C MET A 82 -5.10 22.18 -6.73
N PRO A 83 -4.98 23.35 -7.36
CA PRO A 83 -5.94 23.83 -8.34
C PRO A 83 -6.16 22.90 -9.53
N ARG A 84 -5.10 22.32 -10.07
CA ARG A 84 -5.21 21.40 -11.23
C ARG A 84 -5.90 20.09 -10.88
N LEU A 85 -5.61 19.53 -9.71
CA LEU A 85 -6.26 18.31 -9.24
C LEU A 85 -7.71 18.58 -8.85
N TRP A 86 -7.98 19.77 -8.29
CA TRP A 86 -9.35 20.22 -8.03
C TRP A 86 -10.17 20.30 -9.31
N ASP A 87 -9.65 20.97 -10.35
CA ASP A 87 -10.33 21.11 -11.65
C ASP A 87 -10.60 19.73 -12.27
N PHE A 88 -9.58 18.86 -12.32
CA PHE A 88 -9.74 17.49 -12.81
C PHE A 88 -10.81 16.71 -12.01
N SER A 89 -10.87 16.89 -10.70
CA SER A 89 -11.81 16.18 -9.82
C SER A 89 -13.28 16.59 -10.03
N ASN A 90 -13.55 17.72 -10.68
CA ASN A 90 -14.92 18.16 -10.98
C ASN A 90 -15.56 17.29 -12.07
N ASP A 91 -14.74 16.73 -12.97
CA ASP A 91 -15.17 15.84 -14.04
C ASP A 91 -14.96 14.35 -13.69
N ALA A 92 -14.61 14.05 -12.44
CA ALA A 92 -14.29 12.71 -11.97
C ALA A 92 -15.22 12.26 -10.85
N LEU A 93 -15.23 10.94 -10.58
CA LEU A 93 -15.92 10.39 -9.41
C LEU A 93 -15.11 10.68 -8.13
N ARG A 94 -15.64 11.51 -7.25
CA ARG A 94 -15.05 11.82 -5.94
C ARG A 94 -15.70 10.97 -4.85
N LEU A 95 -14.88 10.18 -4.14
CA LEU A 95 -15.33 9.35 -3.03
C LEU A 95 -15.04 10.05 -1.70
N GLU A 96 -15.93 10.94 -1.27
CA GLU A 96 -15.72 11.80 -0.08
C GLU A 96 -15.77 11.06 1.25
N LYS A 97 -16.39 9.87 1.29
CA LYS A 97 -16.52 9.03 2.48
C LYS A 97 -15.66 7.77 2.39
N HIS A 98 -14.50 7.89 1.80
CA HIS A 98 -13.54 6.80 1.71
C HIS A 98 -12.55 6.85 2.87
N TYR A 99 -12.33 5.71 3.52
CA TYR A 99 -11.43 5.60 4.68
C TYR A 99 -10.31 4.60 4.39
N SER A 100 -9.12 4.92 4.90
CA SER A 100 -7.99 4.00 4.82
C SER A 100 -8.27 2.71 5.59
N GLY A 101 -7.86 1.58 5.06
CA GLY A 101 -7.93 0.28 5.74
C GLY A 101 -6.88 0.08 6.85
N GLY A 102 -6.07 1.10 7.14
CA GLY A 102 -5.08 1.08 8.21
C GLY A 102 -4.39 2.43 8.39
N ASN A 103 -3.71 2.60 9.51
CA ASN A 103 -3.03 3.83 9.92
C ASN A 103 -1.52 3.84 9.64
N LEU A 104 -1.03 2.86 8.90
CA LEU A 104 0.35 2.75 8.41
C LEU A 104 0.33 2.63 6.90
N THR A 105 1.35 3.15 6.20
CA THR A 105 1.51 3.07 4.75
C THR A 105 1.26 1.65 4.23
N GLN A 106 1.92 0.67 4.82
CA GLN A 106 1.77 -0.74 4.43
C GLN A 106 0.34 -1.25 4.53
N MET A 107 -0.41 -0.85 5.57
CA MET A 107 -1.78 -1.32 5.80
C MET A 107 -2.79 -0.58 4.92
N GLY A 108 -2.60 0.71 4.71
CA GLY A 108 -3.45 1.52 3.83
C GLY A 108 -3.33 1.07 2.38
N VAL A 109 -2.11 0.98 1.86
CA VAL A 109 -1.86 0.52 0.49
C VAL A 109 -2.27 -0.94 0.31
N PHE A 110 -2.00 -1.80 1.31
CA PHE A 110 -2.47 -3.18 1.30
C PHE A 110 -3.98 -3.26 1.11
N SER A 111 -4.76 -2.55 1.93
CA SER A 111 -6.22 -2.62 1.86
C SER A 111 -6.77 -2.13 0.50
N MET A 112 -6.10 -1.17 -0.12
CA MET A 112 -6.44 -0.66 -1.45
C MET A 112 -6.33 -1.75 -2.53
N PHE A 113 -5.28 -2.57 -2.50
CA PHE A 113 -5.02 -3.60 -3.51
C PHE A 113 -5.71 -4.94 -3.22
N TYR A 114 -5.84 -5.34 -1.95
CA TYR A 114 -6.41 -6.63 -1.58
C TYR A 114 -7.92 -6.61 -1.30
N GLY A 115 -8.50 -5.43 -1.07
CA GLY A 115 -9.88 -5.31 -0.60
C GLY A 115 -10.10 -5.88 0.80
N LEU A 116 -9.03 -5.99 1.60
CA LEU A 116 -9.03 -6.54 2.95
C LEU A 116 -8.55 -5.48 3.96
N TYR A 117 -8.91 -5.66 5.24
CA TYR A 117 -8.36 -4.81 6.28
C TYR A 117 -6.85 -4.99 6.44
N GLY A 118 -6.16 -3.89 6.75
CA GLY A 118 -4.69 -3.83 6.82
C GLY A 118 -4.03 -4.81 7.78
N ASN A 119 -4.74 -5.29 8.82
CA ASN A 119 -4.25 -6.31 9.74
C ASN A 119 -3.94 -7.67 9.08
N ASN A 120 -4.52 -7.95 7.90
CA ASN A 120 -4.23 -9.15 7.13
C ASN A 120 -2.88 -9.08 6.39
N TRP A 121 -2.23 -7.91 6.37
CA TRP A 121 -0.94 -7.72 5.69
C TRP A 121 0.11 -8.74 6.11
N PHE A 122 0.20 -9.05 7.41
CA PHE A 122 1.22 -9.95 7.94
C PHE A 122 1.10 -11.38 7.40
N GLN A 123 -0.12 -11.87 7.24
CA GLN A 123 -0.39 -13.22 6.70
C GLN A 123 -0.03 -13.27 5.21
N MET A 124 -0.43 -12.27 4.44
CA MET A 124 -0.11 -12.18 3.01
C MET A 124 1.40 -12.00 2.79
N HIS A 125 2.07 -11.21 3.63
CA HIS A 125 3.52 -11.07 3.59
C HIS A 125 4.24 -12.39 3.89
N ALA A 126 3.83 -13.14 4.92
CA ALA A 126 4.41 -14.43 5.25
C ALA A 126 4.22 -15.46 4.12
N ALA A 127 3.04 -15.46 3.50
CA ALA A 127 2.70 -16.34 2.39
C ALA A 127 3.27 -15.87 1.03
N ARG A 128 3.82 -14.65 0.95
CA ARG A 128 4.19 -13.97 -0.31
C ARG A 128 3.07 -14.04 -1.35
N ARG A 129 1.84 -13.83 -0.90
CA ARG A 129 0.65 -13.91 -1.74
C ARG A 129 0.27 -12.54 -2.28
N ALA A 130 0.34 -12.35 -3.58
CA ALA A 130 -0.11 -11.14 -4.27
C ALA A 130 -1.64 -10.98 -4.23
N PRO A 131 -2.18 -9.77 -4.42
CA PRO A 131 -3.63 -9.56 -4.47
C PRO A 131 -4.24 -10.15 -5.74
N VAL A 132 -5.47 -10.58 -5.63
CA VAL A 132 -6.24 -11.14 -6.75
C VAL A 132 -6.37 -10.15 -7.91
N LEU A 133 -6.42 -8.85 -7.61
CA LEU A 133 -6.41 -7.81 -8.64
C LEU A 133 -5.21 -7.97 -9.59
N MET A 134 -4.01 -8.17 -9.04
CA MET A 134 -2.80 -8.32 -9.85
C MET A 134 -2.80 -9.64 -10.62
N ASP A 135 -3.31 -10.73 -10.01
CA ASP A 135 -3.48 -12.01 -10.73
C ASP A 135 -4.41 -11.87 -11.93
N VAL A 136 -5.55 -11.19 -11.76
CA VAL A 136 -6.54 -10.99 -12.83
C VAL A 136 -5.94 -10.15 -13.96
N LEU A 137 -5.26 -9.05 -13.66
CA LEU A 137 -4.63 -8.21 -14.68
C LEU A 137 -3.55 -8.98 -15.46
N GLN A 138 -2.77 -9.83 -14.79
CA GLN A 138 -1.81 -10.72 -15.45
C GLN A 138 -2.48 -11.75 -16.35
N GLN A 139 -3.56 -12.39 -15.88
CA GLN A 139 -4.34 -13.34 -16.68
C GLN A 139 -4.95 -12.70 -17.92
N GLN A 140 -5.26 -11.42 -17.86
CA GLN A 140 -5.78 -10.63 -18.97
C GLN A 140 -4.66 -10.01 -19.83
N HIS A 141 -3.41 -10.40 -19.62
CA HIS A 141 -2.24 -9.96 -20.40
C HIS A 141 -1.95 -8.45 -20.36
N TYR A 142 -2.31 -7.76 -19.26
CA TYR A 142 -1.91 -6.38 -19.08
C TYR A 142 -0.38 -6.27 -18.99
N GLN A 143 0.15 -5.23 -19.62
CA GLN A 143 1.53 -4.81 -19.41
C GLN A 143 1.60 -3.92 -18.18
N PHE A 144 2.67 -4.06 -17.40
CA PHE A 144 2.83 -3.33 -16.15
C PHE A 144 4.03 -2.40 -16.20
N SER A 145 3.86 -1.20 -15.65
CA SER A 145 4.93 -0.31 -15.22
C SER A 145 4.63 0.15 -13.80
N LEU A 146 5.44 -0.29 -12.86
CA LEU A 146 5.30 0.01 -11.44
C LEU A 146 6.41 0.99 -11.04
N ASN A 147 6.04 2.22 -10.74
CA ASN A 147 7.00 3.30 -10.51
C ASN A 147 6.91 3.79 -9.06
N THR A 148 8.04 4.03 -8.41
CA THR A 148 8.10 4.60 -7.06
C THR A 148 9.33 5.48 -6.89
N SER A 149 9.16 6.62 -6.22
CA SER A 149 10.25 7.49 -5.78
C SER A 149 10.98 6.99 -4.52
N GLN A 150 10.59 5.83 -4.04
CA GLN A 150 11.17 5.13 -2.90
C GLN A 150 11.69 3.75 -3.32
N ARG A 151 11.41 2.72 -2.54
CA ARG A 151 11.77 1.33 -2.84
C ARG A 151 10.61 0.40 -2.57
N PHE A 152 10.50 -0.67 -3.34
CA PHE A 152 9.49 -1.70 -3.11
C PHE A 152 9.81 -2.61 -1.92
N THR A 153 11.09 -2.66 -1.51
CA THR A 153 11.54 -3.52 -0.40
C THR A 153 11.17 -3.00 0.98
N TYR A 154 10.71 -1.75 1.08
CA TYR A 154 10.18 -1.18 2.31
C TYR A 154 8.95 -0.31 2.00
N PRO A 155 7.79 -0.67 2.55
CA PRO A 155 7.48 -1.73 3.53
C PRO A 155 7.18 -3.12 2.93
N ALA A 156 8.11 -3.68 2.15
CA ALA A 156 8.05 -5.02 1.59
C ALA A 156 6.87 -5.24 0.60
N PHE A 157 6.61 -4.28 -0.27
CA PHE A 157 5.61 -4.40 -1.33
C PHE A 157 6.02 -5.43 -2.40
N ASP A 158 7.32 -5.63 -2.60
CA ASP A 158 7.92 -6.70 -3.41
C ASP A 158 7.58 -8.12 -2.92
N LYS A 159 7.13 -8.26 -1.67
CA LYS A 159 6.75 -9.54 -1.05
C LYS A 159 5.27 -9.64 -0.74
N THR A 160 4.50 -8.62 -1.07
CA THR A 160 3.05 -8.55 -0.85
C THR A 160 2.35 -8.16 -2.14
N ILE A 161 2.03 -6.89 -2.32
CA ILE A 161 1.22 -6.37 -3.43
C ILE A 161 1.81 -6.78 -4.80
N PHE A 162 3.13 -6.73 -4.93
CA PHE A 162 3.86 -7.00 -6.17
C PHE A 162 4.69 -8.30 -6.11
N ALA A 163 4.29 -9.25 -5.24
CA ALA A 163 5.05 -10.48 -5.02
C ALA A 163 5.16 -11.39 -6.26
N ASN A 164 4.27 -11.24 -7.23
CA ASN A 164 4.23 -11.98 -8.49
C ASN A 164 4.63 -11.13 -9.71
N MET A 165 5.10 -9.89 -9.48
CA MET A 165 5.55 -9.02 -10.58
C MET A 165 6.98 -9.36 -11.01
N ARG A 166 7.26 -9.13 -12.28
CA ARG A 166 8.62 -9.30 -12.82
C ARG A 166 9.50 -8.12 -12.38
N PRO A 167 10.76 -8.35 -12.01
CA PRO A 167 11.67 -7.26 -11.62
C PRO A 167 11.80 -6.14 -12.65
N GLN A 168 11.71 -6.48 -13.93
CA GLN A 168 11.81 -5.51 -15.04
C GLN A 168 10.61 -4.57 -15.15
N ASP A 169 9.47 -4.90 -14.53
CA ASP A 169 8.28 -4.06 -14.51
C ASP A 169 8.27 -3.12 -13.29
N MET A 170 9.31 -3.20 -12.43
CA MET A 170 9.40 -2.50 -11.15
C MET A 170 10.53 -1.47 -11.20
N HIS A 171 10.18 -0.19 -11.22
CA HIS A 171 11.10 0.94 -11.35
C HIS A 171 11.13 1.74 -10.06
N ALA A 172 12.26 1.72 -9.36
CA ALA A 172 12.47 2.42 -8.10
C ALA A 172 13.58 3.47 -8.24
N LEU A 173 13.29 4.70 -7.84
CA LEU A 173 14.25 5.81 -7.83
C LEU A 173 14.72 6.06 -6.38
N GLU A 174 15.69 5.28 -5.93
CA GLU A 174 16.03 5.18 -4.51
C GLU A 174 16.93 6.27 -3.95
N ALA A 175 17.82 6.88 -4.75
CA ALA A 175 18.85 7.75 -4.22
C ALA A 175 19.33 8.83 -5.20
N GLY A 176 20.01 9.83 -4.67
CA GLY A 176 20.77 10.83 -5.44
C GLY A 176 20.04 12.14 -5.69
N ALA A 177 18.73 12.17 -5.76
CA ALA A 177 17.93 13.38 -5.97
C ALA A 177 16.94 13.63 -4.82
N PRO A 178 16.52 14.88 -4.59
CA PRO A 178 15.43 15.20 -3.65
C PRO A 178 14.14 14.46 -4.01
N PRO A 179 13.25 14.14 -3.03
CA PRO A 179 12.01 13.39 -3.27
C PRO A 179 11.16 13.94 -4.40
N TRP A 180 10.95 15.26 -4.45
CA TRP A 180 10.14 15.91 -5.47
C TRP A 180 10.70 15.76 -6.90
N GLN A 181 12.03 15.67 -7.08
CA GLN A 181 12.66 15.40 -8.39
C GLN A 181 12.44 13.95 -8.81
N ARG A 182 12.50 13.02 -7.85
CA ARG A 182 12.20 11.61 -8.10
C ARG A 182 10.73 11.42 -8.46
N ASP A 183 9.84 12.14 -7.81
CA ASP A 183 8.41 12.13 -8.16
C ASP A 183 8.18 12.68 -9.58
N ALA A 184 8.85 13.76 -9.97
CA ALA A 184 8.79 14.29 -11.32
C ALA A 184 9.32 13.27 -12.35
N GLN A 185 10.46 12.64 -12.10
CA GLN A 185 11.00 11.60 -12.97
C GLN A 185 10.06 10.40 -13.11
N ASN A 186 9.41 9.96 -12.02
CA ASN A 186 8.39 8.90 -12.11
C ASN A 186 7.24 9.28 -13.04
N ILE A 187 6.80 10.53 -13.04
CA ILE A 187 5.75 11.00 -13.96
C ILE A 187 6.23 10.94 -15.41
N ASP A 188 7.45 11.39 -15.69
CA ASP A 188 8.03 11.32 -17.04
C ASP A 188 8.16 9.87 -17.52
N ASP A 189 8.59 8.94 -16.65
CA ASP A 189 8.69 7.51 -16.94
C ASP A 189 7.31 6.88 -17.22
N ILE A 190 6.28 7.26 -16.45
CA ILE A 190 4.89 6.82 -16.67
C ILE A 190 4.36 7.34 -18.00
N LEU A 191 4.56 8.60 -18.31
CA LEU A 191 4.12 9.18 -19.57
C LEU A 191 4.80 8.49 -20.76
N SER A 192 6.10 8.24 -20.68
CA SER A 192 6.85 7.49 -21.71
C SER A 192 6.40 6.04 -21.89
N PHE A 193 5.80 5.44 -20.87
CA PHE A 193 5.24 4.09 -20.96
C PHE A 193 3.85 4.07 -21.60
N ILE A 194 3.08 5.15 -21.45
CA ILE A 194 1.73 5.26 -21.98
C ILE A 194 1.73 5.62 -23.47
N ASP A 195 2.70 6.41 -23.94
CA ASP A 195 2.88 6.82 -25.34
C ASP A 195 3.33 5.64 -26.22
#